data_507133d9d91dfdcce0265c7118b5cbf2
#
_entry.id   507133d9d91dfdcce0265c7118b5cbf2
#
_cell.length_a   1.000
_cell.length_b   1.000
_cell.length_c   1.000
_cell.angle_alpha   90.00
_cell.angle_beta   90.00
_cell.angle_gamma   90.00
#
_symmetry.space_group_name_H-M   'P 1'
#
loop_
_entity.id
_entity.type
_entity.pdbx_description
1 polymer ?
#
loop_
_entity_poly.entity_id
_entity_poly.type
_entity_poly.pdbx_seq_one_letter_code
_entity_poly.pdbx_strand_id
1 'polypeptide(L)'
;MASKKGIIITIIILVAITAASFVIWQMPTNLQMSVVVSDFNLHIIGIDERYKMISNANDESFEEMIDGKISPDEYISIAEISSSQINSQIIELVESNATDEWIDSYLNNLESLRSYNSYIRETIILANLINGNAGIDEKSDILIKIEQLKQESKEYSKLSISSRP
;
A
#
# COMPACT_ATOMS: atom_id res chain seq x y z
N MET A 1 -5.72 50.48 21.07
CA MET A 1 -6.65 50.66 19.90
C MET A 1 -5.94 50.22 18.66
N ALA A 2 -6.50 49.25 17.92
CA ALA A 2 -5.91 48.78 16.67
C ALA A 2 -5.96 49.91 15.62
N SER A 3 -4.82 50.16 14.97
CA SER A 3 -4.72 51.20 13.92
C SER A 3 -5.62 50.83 12.74
N LYS A 4 -6.42 51.78 12.24
CA LYS A 4 -7.27 51.59 11.04
C LYS A 4 -6.44 51.01 9.85
N LYS A 5 -5.17 51.44 9.73
CA LYS A 5 -4.26 50.91 8.72
C LYS A 5 -3.91 49.42 8.95
N GLY A 6 -3.73 48.98 10.21
CA GLY A 6 -3.47 47.58 10.52
C GLY A 6 -4.65 46.64 10.16
N ILE A 7 -5.88 47.09 10.43
CA ILE A 7 -7.09 46.33 10.10
C ILE A 7 -7.23 46.17 8.60
N ILE A 8 -6.98 47.20 7.79
CA ILE A 8 -7.05 47.14 6.34
C ILE A 8 -6.03 46.16 5.78
N ILE A 9 -4.78 46.19 6.28
CA ILE A 9 -3.73 45.29 5.85
C ILE A 9 -4.11 43.82 6.18
N THR A 10 -4.66 43.56 7.37
CA THR A 10 -5.11 42.20 7.75
C THR A 10 -6.21 41.68 6.83
N ILE A 11 -7.17 42.53 6.46
CA ILE A 11 -8.27 42.17 5.55
C ILE A 11 -7.72 41.84 4.16
N ILE A 12 -6.78 42.63 3.64
CA ILE A 12 -6.16 42.40 2.31
C ILE A 12 -5.42 41.06 2.31
N ILE A 13 -4.66 40.75 3.37
CA ILE A 13 -3.94 39.47 3.49
C ILE A 13 -4.93 38.31 3.54
N LEU A 14 -6.01 38.41 4.31
CA LEU A 14 -7.04 37.38 4.43
C LEU A 14 -7.74 37.13 3.10
N VAL A 15 -8.11 38.21 2.37
CA VAL A 15 -8.69 38.08 1.02
C VAL A 15 -7.71 37.43 0.03
N ALA A 16 -6.43 37.78 0.08
CA ALA A 16 -5.41 37.22 -0.78
C ALA A 16 -5.21 35.71 -0.51
N ILE A 17 -5.18 35.29 0.76
CA ILE A 17 -5.07 33.85 1.14
C ILE A 17 -6.30 33.08 0.69
N THR A 18 -7.51 33.66 0.90
CA THR A 18 -8.76 33.02 0.49
C THR A 18 -8.85 32.88 -1.03
N ALA A 19 -8.47 33.90 -1.77
CA ALA A 19 -8.44 33.88 -3.23
C ALA A 19 -7.42 32.86 -3.76
N ALA A 20 -6.22 32.78 -3.17
CA ALA A 20 -5.20 31.80 -3.53
C ALA A 20 -5.69 30.36 -3.26
N SER A 21 -6.33 30.10 -2.13
CA SER A 21 -6.91 28.80 -1.79
C SER A 21 -8.02 28.40 -2.76
N PHE A 22 -8.84 29.36 -3.20
CA PHE A 22 -9.91 29.12 -4.17
C PHE A 22 -9.36 28.81 -5.56
N VAL A 23 -8.29 29.47 -5.99
CA VAL A 23 -7.60 29.18 -7.26
C VAL A 23 -6.98 27.78 -7.25
N ILE A 24 -6.34 27.38 -6.14
CA ILE A 24 -5.78 26.03 -5.99
C ILE A 24 -6.88 24.98 -6.03
N TRP A 25 -8.05 25.25 -5.41
CA TRP A 25 -9.19 24.33 -5.42
C TRP A 25 -9.87 24.22 -6.81
N GLN A 26 -9.82 25.27 -7.63
CA GLN A 26 -10.33 25.27 -9.01
C GLN A 26 -9.32 24.75 -10.06
N MET A 27 -8.04 24.61 -9.71
CA MET A 27 -7.11 23.92 -10.60
C MET A 27 -7.58 22.48 -10.74
N PRO A 28 -7.91 22.03 -11.98
CA PRO A 28 -8.21 20.63 -12.20
C PRO A 28 -6.98 19.83 -11.75
N THR A 29 -7.15 18.99 -10.76
CA THR A 29 -6.14 18.04 -10.28
C THR A 29 -5.87 16.92 -11.30
N ASN A 30 -5.94 17.24 -12.58
CA ASN A 30 -5.55 16.37 -13.68
C ASN A 30 -4.02 16.38 -13.89
N LEU A 31 -3.26 16.51 -12.80
CA LEU A 31 -1.93 15.95 -12.75
C LEU A 31 -2.12 14.44 -12.49
N GLN A 32 -2.67 13.72 -13.48
CA GLN A 32 -2.36 12.32 -13.62
C GLN A 32 -0.84 12.27 -13.78
N MET A 33 -0.13 12.05 -12.69
CA MET A 33 1.25 11.60 -12.77
C MET A 33 1.18 10.18 -13.35
N SER A 34 1.09 10.09 -14.69
CA SER A 34 1.28 8.80 -15.34
C SER A 34 2.75 8.46 -15.23
N VAL A 35 3.04 7.34 -14.64
CA VAL A 35 4.40 6.78 -14.67
C VAL A 35 4.71 6.44 -16.12
N VAL A 36 5.62 7.18 -16.74
CA VAL A 36 6.06 6.88 -18.11
C VAL A 36 6.98 5.66 -18.05
N VAL A 37 6.43 4.49 -18.35
CA VAL A 37 7.19 3.25 -18.42
C VAL A 37 7.77 3.12 -19.83
N SER A 38 9.09 3.17 -19.95
CA SER A 38 9.80 2.98 -21.22
C SER A 38 10.09 1.50 -21.54
N ASP A 39 10.16 0.65 -20.53
CA ASP A 39 10.39 -0.80 -20.60
C ASP A 39 9.52 -1.51 -19.57
N PHE A 40 8.44 -2.12 -20.02
CA PHE A 40 7.49 -2.82 -19.16
C PHE A 40 8.08 -4.06 -18.49
N ASN A 41 9.03 -4.75 -19.15
CA ASN A 41 9.70 -5.91 -18.56
C ASN A 41 10.59 -5.50 -17.38
N LEU A 42 11.43 -4.51 -17.55
CA LEU A 42 12.28 -4.01 -16.46
C LEU A 42 11.45 -3.41 -15.33
N HIS A 43 10.35 -2.73 -15.65
CA HIS A 43 9.47 -2.15 -14.66
C HIS A 43 8.82 -3.22 -13.78
N ILE A 44 8.21 -4.26 -14.36
CA ILE A 44 7.54 -5.31 -13.60
C ILE A 44 8.55 -6.17 -12.80
N ILE A 45 9.75 -6.41 -13.34
CA ILE A 45 10.84 -7.07 -12.60
C ILE A 45 11.23 -6.25 -11.37
N GLY A 46 11.36 -4.93 -11.52
CA GLY A 46 11.67 -4.04 -10.39
C GLY A 46 10.59 -4.06 -9.30
N ILE A 47 9.31 -4.18 -9.68
CA ILE A 47 8.20 -4.36 -8.73
C ILE A 47 8.32 -5.71 -8.03
N ASP A 48 8.56 -6.80 -8.76
CA ASP A 48 8.71 -8.15 -8.19
C ASP A 48 9.86 -8.23 -7.18
N GLU A 49 10.99 -7.60 -7.49
CA GLU A 49 12.15 -7.56 -6.59
C GLU A 49 11.83 -6.83 -5.28
N ARG A 50 11.19 -5.66 -5.37
CA ARG A 50 10.76 -4.90 -4.18
C ARG A 50 9.71 -5.68 -3.38
N TYR A 51 8.72 -6.27 -4.06
CA TYR A 51 7.73 -7.14 -3.44
C TYR A 51 8.39 -8.27 -2.65
N LYS A 52 9.33 -8.97 -3.28
CA LYS A 52 10.06 -10.09 -2.64
C LYS A 52 10.82 -9.65 -1.39
N MET A 53 11.46 -8.48 -1.42
CA MET A 53 12.16 -7.94 -0.23
C MET A 53 11.18 -7.63 0.90
N ILE A 54 10.07 -6.95 0.58
CA ILE A 54 9.05 -6.58 1.56
C ILE A 54 8.37 -7.83 2.14
N SER A 55 8.00 -8.79 1.27
CA SER A 55 7.32 -10.01 1.69
C SER A 55 8.20 -10.89 2.58
N ASN A 56 9.47 -11.05 2.24
CA ASN A 56 10.41 -11.82 3.07
C ASN A 56 10.57 -11.18 4.47
N ALA A 57 10.78 -9.86 4.54
CA ALA A 57 10.95 -9.17 5.81
C ALA A 57 9.68 -9.23 6.68
N ASN A 58 8.49 -9.04 6.07
CA ASN A 58 7.23 -9.12 6.79
C ASN A 58 6.92 -10.55 7.26
N ASP A 59 7.16 -11.55 6.40
CA ASP A 59 6.92 -12.96 6.75
C ASP A 59 7.85 -13.43 7.86
N GLU A 60 9.14 -13.05 7.84
CA GLU A 60 10.09 -13.33 8.91
C GLU A 60 9.64 -12.70 10.24
N SER A 61 9.26 -11.42 10.22
CA SER A 61 8.76 -10.73 11.41
C SER A 61 7.46 -11.34 11.93
N PHE A 62 6.58 -11.82 11.05
CA PHE A 62 5.36 -12.53 11.44
C PHE A 62 5.67 -13.85 12.17
N GLU A 63 6.60 -14.64 11.63
CA GLU A 63 7.07 -15.88 12.28
C GLU A 63 7.73 -15.59 13.64
N GLU A 64 8.55 -14.54 13.74
CA GLU A 64 9.16 -14.12 15.00
C GLU A 64 8.13 -13.70 16.04
N MET A 65 7.05 -13.04 15.63
CA MET A 65 5.93 -12.72 16.54
C MET A 65 5.20 -13.99 17.01
N ILE A 66 4.93 -14.93 16.11
CA ILE A 66 4.29 -16.22 16.47
C ILE A 66 5.17 -17.01 17.44
N ASP A 67 6.48 -16.98 17.24
CA ASP A 67 7.47 -17.64 18.13
C ASP A 67 7.67 -16.87 19.46
N GLY A 68 7.07 -15.67 19.61
CA GLY A 68 7.22 -14.83 20.81
C GLY A 68 8.60 -14.15 20.92
N LYS A 69 9.37 -14.05 19.83
CA LYS A 69 10.67 -13.37 19.79
C LYS A 69 10.52 -11.84 19.73
N ILE A 70 9.46 -11.36 19.06
CA ILE A 70 9.06 -9.96 19.07
C ILE A 70 7.62 -9.84 19.60
N SER A 71 7.27 -8.65 20.10
CA SER A 71 5.93 -8.39 20.59
C SER A 71 4.93 -8.18 19.44
N PRO A 72 3.61 -8.45 19.66
CA PRO A 72 2.58 -8.13 18.68
C PRO A 72 2.59 -6.65 18.24
N ASP A 73 2.82 -5.72 19.16
CA ASP A 73 2.88 -4.27 18.85
C ASP A 73 4.06 -3.92 17.94
N GLU A 74 5.21 -4.54 18.16
CA GLU A 74 6.39 -4.39 17.30
C GLU A 74 6.12 -4.94 15.91
N TYR A 75 5.53 -6.14 15.81
CA TYR A 75 5.11 -6.71 14.53
C TYR A 75 4.11 -5.82 13.80
N ILE A 76 3.07 -5.31 14.47
CA ILE A 76 2.08 -4.41 13.87
C ILE A 76 2.76 -3.22 13.20
N SER A 77 3.73 -2.60 13.88
CA SER A 77 4.48 -1.45 13.33
C SER A 77 5.23 -1.82 12.04
N ILE A 78 5.85 -3.00 11.98
CA ILE A 78 6.55 -3.51 10.78
C ILE A 78 5.54 -3.80 9.66
N ALA A 79 4.43 -4.46 10.00
CA ALA A 79 3.38 -4.84 9.06
C ALA A 79 2.69 -3.61 8.43
N GLU A 80 2.45 -2.54 9.18
CA GLU A 80 1.90 -1.28 8.66
C GLU A 80 2.83 -0.62 7.65
N ILE A 81 4.14 -0.61 7.91
CA ILE A 81 5.15 -0.12 6.96
C ILE A 81 5.14 -0.97 5.69
N SER A 82 5.15 -2.30 5.83
CA SER A 82 5.10 -3.25 4.72
C SER A 82 3.83 -3.05 3.87
N SER A 83 2.66 -2.92 4.50
CA SER A 83 1.38 -2.63 3.84
C SER A 83 1.43 -1.30 3.05
N SER A 84 2.02 -0.25 3.62
CA SER A 84 2.19 1.04 2.94
C SER A 84 3.09 0.92 1.71
N GLN A 85 4.19 0.17 1.80
CA GLN A 85 5.11 -0.07 0.69
C GLN A 85 4.45 -0.89 -0.43
N ILE A 86 3.66 -1.92 -0.10
CA ILE A 86 2.87 -2.68 -1.08
C ILE A 86 1.82 -1.78 -1.74
N ASN A 87 1.11 -0.93 -0.99
CA ASN A 87 0.17 0.02 -1.56
C ASN A 87 0.83 0.98 -2.56
N SER A 88 2.06 1.42 -2.30
CA SER A 88 2.80 2.27 -3.23
C SER A 88 3.09 1.55 -4.55
N GLN A 89 3.42 0.25 -4.51
CA GLN A 89 3.61 -0.55 -5.73
C GLN A 89 2.30 -0.81 -6.49
N ILE A 90 1.18 -1.00 -5.76
CA ILE A 90 -0.15 -1.10 -6.36
C ILE A 90 -0.47 0.17 -7.16
N ILE A 91 -0.22 1.35 -6.59
CA ILE A 91 -0.43 2.63 -7.26
C ILE A 91 0.48 2.75 -8.49
N GLU A 92 1.77 2.41 -8.37
CA GLU A 92 2.73 2.42 -9.47
C GLU A 92 2.28 1.54 -10.64
N LEU A 93 1.77 0.32 -10.37
CA LEU A 93 1.21 -0.56 -11.41
C LEU A 93 -0.02 0.05 -12.08
N VAL A 94 -0.95 0.62 -11.32
CA VAL A 94 -2.17 1.23 -11.86
C VAL A 94 -1.86 2.45 -12.74
N GLU A 95 -0.86 3.24 -12.36
CA GLU A 95 -0.47 4.46 -13.07
C GLU A 95 0.44 4.21 -14.28
N SER A 96 0.97 2.99 -14.44
CA SER A 96 1.93 2.63 -15.48
C SER A 96 1.36 2.56 -16.91
N ASN A 97 0.03 2.48 -17.06
CA ASN A 97 -0.66 2.37 -18.36
C ASN A 97 -0.05 1.26 -19.25
N ALA A 98 -0.04 0.01 -18.76
CA ALA A 98 0.49 -1.12 -19.51
C ALA A 98 -0.15 -1.27 -20.88
N THR A 99 0.67 -1.61 -21.90
CA THR A 99 0.18 -1.91 -23.25
C THR A 99 -0.61 -3.21 -23.28
N ASP A 100 -1.40 -3.43 -24.36
CA ASP A 100 -2.23 -4.61 -24.52
C ASP A 100 -1.44 -5.92 -24.36
N GLU A 101 -0.18 -5.96 -24.79
CA GLU A 101 0.71 -7.13 -24.66
C GLU A 101 1.09 -7.43 -23.20
N TRP A 102 1.14 -6.40 -22.35
CA TRP A 102 1.55 -6.51 -20.94
C TRP A 102 0.39 -6.50 -19.95
N ILE A 103 -0.83 -6.18 -20.40
CA ILE A 103 -1.98 -5.93 -19.53
C ILE A 103 -2.28 -7.11 -18.61
N ASP A 104 -2.27 -8.34 -19.12
CA ASP A 104 -2.57 -9.54 -18.32
C ASP A 104 -1.51 -9.78 -17.25
N SER A 105 -0.23 -9.58 -17.58
CA SER A 105 0.85 -9.69 -16.61
C SER A 105 0.74 -8.65 -15.50
N TYR A 106 0.43 -7.40 -15.84
CA TYR A 106 0.25 -6.31 -14.89
C TYR A 106 -0.99 -6.49 -14.01
N LEU A 107 -2.11 -6.94 -14.57
CA LEU A 107 -3.32 -7.24 -13.79
C LEU A 107 -3.09 -8.38 -12.81
N ASN A 108 -2.44 -9.45 -13.23
CA ASN A 108 -2.10 -10.56 -12.34
C ASN A 108 -1.11 -10.13 -11.24
N ASN A 109 -0.12 -9.28 -11.56
CA ASN A 109 0.79 -8.73 -10.55
C ASN A 109 0.04 -7.84 -9.56
N LEU A 110 -0.88 -6.99 -10.04
CA LEU A 110 -1.74 -6.15 -9.21
C LEU A 110 -2.58 -7.00 -8.23
N GLU A 111 -3.20 -8.09 -8.69
CA GLU A 111 -3.99 -8.96 -7.82
C GLU A 111 -3.08 -9.72 -6.83
N SER A 112 -1.87 -10.12 -7.22
CA SER A 112 -0.87 -10.67 -6.31
C SER A 112 -0.55 -9.71 -5.16
N LEU A 113 -0.27 -8.44 -5.46
CA LEU A 113 0.03 -7.42 -4.45
C LEU A 113 -1.19 -7.12 -3.56
N ARG A 114 -2.41 -7.10 -4.12
CA ARG A 114 -3.65 -6.89 -3.36
C ARG A 114 -3.92 -8.02 -2.38
N SER A 115 -3.79 -9.27 -2.83
CA SER A 115 -3.96 -10.45 -1.97
C SER A 115 -2.90 -10.47 -0.86
N TYR A 116 -1.65 -10.12 -1.18
CA TYR A 116 -0.59 -10.01 -0.16
C TYR A 116 -0.85 -8.86 0.84
N ASN A 117 -1.33 -7.72 0.38
CA ASN A 117 -1.69 -6.63 1.27
C ASN A 117 -2.87 -6.99 2.19
N SER A 118 -3.81 -7.79 1.68
CA SER A 118 -4.89 -8.34 2.50
C SER A 118 -4.37 -9.36 3.51
N TYR A 119 -3.41 -10.20 3.13
CA TYR A 119 -2.68 -11.08 4.04
C TYR A 119 -2.04 -10.30 5.20
N ILE A 120 -1.29 -9.22 4.91
CA ILE A 120 -0.69 -8.36 5.96
C ILE A 120 -1.76 -7.84 6.92
N ARG A 121 -2.92 -7.41 6.42
CA ARG A 121 -4.02 -6.91 7.29
C ARG A 121 -4.56 -8.00 8.21
N GLU A 122 -4.73 -9.22 7.73
CA GLU A 122 -5.19 -10.33 8.56
C GLU A 122 -4.12 -10.73 9.61
N THR A 123 -2.83 -10.64 9.28
CA THR A 123 -1.77 -10.85 10.27
C THR A 123 -1.76 -9.78 11.35
N ILE A 124 -2.06 -8.52 11.03
CA ILE A 124 -2.27 -7.45 12.02
C ILE A 124 -3.47 -7.75 12.92
N ILE A 125 -4.59 -8.25 12.36
CA ILE A 125 -5.75 -8.66 13.15
C ILE A 125 -5.36 -9.79 14.12
N LEU A 126 -4.62 -10.80 13.65
CA LEU A 126 -4.13 -11.88 14.50
C LEU A 126 -3.22 -11.35 15.62
N ALA A 127 -2.31 -10.42 15.31
CA ALA A 127 -1.43 -9.81 16.31
C ALA A 127 -2.25 -9.10 17.42
N ASN A 128 -3.29 -8.35 17.03
CA ASN A 128 -4.21 -7.74 18.00
C ASN A 128 -4.98 -8.77 18.83
N LEU A 129 -5.42 -9.88 18.24
CA LEU A 129 -6.06 -10.98 18.97
C LEU A 129 -5.10 -11.67 19.95
N ILE A 130 -3.82 -11.79 19.60
CA ILE A 130 -2.79 -12.32 20.51
C ILE A 130 -2.60 -11.35 21.68
N ASN A 131 -2.49 -10.06 21.42
CA ASN A 131 -2.32 -9.01 22.42
C ASN A 131 -3.52 -8.92 23.39
N GLY A 132 -4.73 -9.10 22.85
CA GLY A 132 -5.98 -9.12 23.61
C GLY A 132 -6.29 -10.45 24.34
N ASN A 133 -5.42 -11.45 24.25
CA ASN A 133 -5.66 -12.79 24.79
C ASN A 133 -6.97 -13.44 24.28
N ALA A 134 -7.32 -13.23 23.02
CA ALA A 134 -8.51 -13.80 22.39
C ALA A 134 -8.52 -15.34 22.40
N GLY A 135 -9.71 -15.93 22.27
CA GLY A 135 -9.92 -17.37 22.27
C GLY A 135 -9.22 -18.11 21.10
N ILE A 136 -9.11 -19.42 21.22
CA ILE A 136 -8.45 -20.27 20.21
C ILE A 136 -9.26 -20.28 18.92
N ASP A 137 -10.59 -20.32 18.99
CA ASP A 137 -11.48 -20.40 17.83
C ASP A 137 -11.35 -19.16 16.93
N GLU A 138 -11.34 -17.94 17.51
CA GLU A 138 -11.17 -16.69 16.78
C GLU A 138 -9.82 -16.61 16.03
N LYS A 139 -8.75 -17.12 16.67
CA LYS A 139 -7.43 -17.18 16.05
C LYS A 139 -7.35 -18.19 14.91
N SER A 140 -8.06 -19.32 15.04
CA SER A 140 -8.07 -20.39 14.04
C SER A 140 -8.67 -19.91 12.71
N ASP A 141 -9.80 -19.20 12.74
CA ASP A 141 -10.45 -18.68 11.54
C ASP A 141 -9.57 -17.68 10.81
N ILE A 142 -8.89 -16.80 11.55
CA ILE A 142 -7.95 -15.83 10.97
C ILE A 142 -6.73 -16.53 10.36
N LEU A 143 -6.18 -17.56 10.99
CA LEU A 143 -5.05 -18.32 10.45
C LEU A 143 -5.38 -18.99 9.10
N ILE A 144 -6.59 -19.54 8.97
CA ILE A 144 -7.05 -20.12 7.69
C ILE A 144 -7.10 -19.04 6.61
N LYS A 145 -7.63 -17.87 6.94
CA LYS A 145 -7.72 -16.75 5.99
C LYS A 145 -6.33 -16.21 5.58
N ILE A 146 -5.40 -16.11 6.53
CA ILE A 146 -4.01 -15.74 6.30
C ILE A 146 -3.37 -16.68 5.27
N GLU A 147 -3.51 -18.01 5.45
CA GLU A 147 -2.94 -18.99 4.53
C GLU A 147 -3.59 -18.92 3.13
N GLN A 148 -4.91 -18.76 3.06
CA GLN A 148 -5.62 -18.60 1.78
C GLN A 148 -5.13 -17.37 1.00
N LEU A 149 -5.02 -16.21 1.65
CA LEU A 149 -4.56 -14.98 1.01
C LEU A 149 -3.09 -15.06 0.56
N LYS A 150 -2.25 -15.71 1.37
CA LYS A 150 -0.84 -15.95 1.01
C LYS A 150 -0.73 -16.85 -0.21
N GLN A 151 -1.53 -17.90 -0.28
CA GLN A 151 -1.57 -18.82 -1.42
C GLN A 151 -2.09 -18.11 -2.68
N GLU A 152 -3.18 -17.36 -2.57
CA GLU A 152 -3.76 -16.58 -3.66
C GLU A 152 -2.75 -15.59 -4.25
N SER A 153 -2.03 -14.85 -3.40
CA SER A 153 -0.97 -13.96 -3.84
C SER A 153 0.11 -14.68 -4.65
N LYS A 154 0.55 -15.88 -4.19
CA LYS A 154 1.54 -16.69 -4.90
C LYS A 154 1.03 -17.19 -6.25
N GLU A 155 -0.25 -17.54 -6.36
CA GLU A 155 -0.86 -17.98 -7.62
C GLU A 155 -0.92 -16.84 -8.63
N TYR A 156 -1.40 -15.67 -8.24
CA TYR A 156 -1.39 -14.50 -9.11
C TYR A 156 0.02 -14.07 -9.53
N SER A 157 1.01 -14.15 -8.62
CA SER A 157 2.41 -13.89 -8.98
C SER A 157 2.92 -14.84 -10.08
N LYS A 158 2.58 -16.14 -10.00
CA LYS A 158 2.93 -17.10 -11.06
C LYS A 158 2.21 -16.80 -12.37
N LEU A 159 0.93 -16.44 -12.32
CA LEU A 159 0.16 -16.03 -13.49
C LEU A 159 0.76 -14.78 -14.13
N SER A 160 1.16 -13.79 -13.35
CA SER A 160 1.85 -12.59 -13.85
C SER A 160 3.11 -12.96 -14.64
N ILE A 161 3.95 -13.84 -14.10
CA ILE A 161 5.18 -14.27 -14.77
C ILE A 161 4.88 -15.04 -16.07
N SER A 162 3.87 -15.91 -16.07
CA SER A 162 3.51 -16.73 -17.24
C SER A 162 2.79 -15.95 -18.35
N SER A 163 2.24 -14.77 -18.02
CA SER A 163 1.54 -13.88 -18.96
C SER A 163 2.45 -12.80 -19.56
N ARG A 164 3.76 -12.85 -19.32
CA ARG A 164 4.73 -11.94 -19.95
C ARG A 164 4.91 -12.30 -21.42
N PRO A 165 4.92 -11.30 -22.34
CA PRO A 165 5.16 -11.55 -23.75
C PRO A 165 6.59 -12.03 -24.04
#